data_abc2af7afce65debd1d167ad7e112853
#
_entry.id   abc2af7afce65debd1d167ad7e112853
#
_cell.length_a   1.000
_cell.length_b   1.000
_cell.length_c   1.000
_cell.angle_alpha   90.00
_cell.angle_beta   90.00
_cell.angle_gamma   90.00
#
_symmetry.space_group_name_H-M   'P 1'
#
loop_
_entity.id
_entity.type
_entity.pdbx_description
1 polymer ?
#
loop_
_entity_poly.entity_id
_entity_poly.type
_entity_poly.pdbx_seq_one_letter_code
_entity_poly.pdbx_strand_id
1 'polypeptide(L)'
;MIQAIYDGEQVLSSNTDTVDFNAIDLRTNSAQCFNGWLNYNAGSSQFNILAGGIYEVSFNANITSAEVGNVGLALFTDGVELAGTEMNSNIATAGLWENISFVKRFRVCPRGNVSLSINSVPTTTYNGTSTDTQIPTLKNVNITIIRING
;
A
#
# COMPACT_ATOMS: atom_id res chain seq x y z
N MET A 1 10.29 -13.10 2.98
CA MET A 1 9.48 -12.00 3.58
C MET A 1 10.24 -10.70 3.46
N ILE A 2 9.56 -9.65 3.14
CA ILE A 2 10.07 -8.28 3.28
C ILE A 2 9.11 -7.47 4.14
N GLN A 3 9.66 -6.64 4.99
CA GLN A 3 8.94 -5.61 5.72
C GLN A 3 9.60 -4.27 5.41
N ALA A 4 8.82 -3.35 4.87
CA ALA A 4 9.26 -2.01 4.54
C ALA A 4 8.40 -0.98 5.27
N ILE A 5 9.00 0.14 5.59
CA ILE A 5 8.37 1.24 6.31
C ILE A 5 8.63 2.57 5.61
N TYR A 6 7.78 3.55 5.90
CA TYR A 6 8.12 4.95 5.72
C TYR A 6 8.33 5.58 7.09
N ASP A 7 9.55 6.02 7.36
CA ASP A 7 9.91 6.70 8.60
C ASP A 7 9.59 8.19 8.46
N GLY A 8 8.69 8.69 9.30
CA GLY A 8 8.20 10.05 9.27
C GLY A 8 6.80 10.18 8.64
N GLU A 9 6.47 11.42 8.29
CA GLU A 9 5.22 11.76 7.60
C GLU A 9 5.46 11.92 6.10
N GLN A 10 4.50 11.47 5.29
CA GLN A 10 4.47 11.76 3.86
C GLN A 10 3.13 12.36 3.46
N VAL A 11 3.18 13.49 2.78
CA VAL A 11 2.02 14.10 2.12
C VAL A 11 2.03 13.63 0.67
N LEU A 12 0.98 12.94 0.25
CA LEU A 12 0.86 12.52 -1.15
C LEU A 12 0.61 13.74 -2.05
N SER A 13 0.98 13.66 -3.31
CA SER A 13 0.86 14.79 -4.24
C SER A 13 -0.56 14.93 -4.82
N SER A 14 -1.34 13.85 -4.76
CA SER A 14 -2.71 13.82 -5.27
C SER A 14 -3.51 12.70 -4.60
N ASN A 15 -4.81 12.63 -4.88
CA ASN A 15 -5.67 11.52 -4.42
C ASN A 15 -5.55 10.24 -5.28
N THR A 16 -4.56 10.18 -6.16
CA THR A 16 -4.20 9.00 -6.97
C THR A 16 -2.70 8.69 -6.93
N ASP A 17 -1.98 9.27 -5.99
CA ASP A 17 -0.54 9.11 -5.83
C ASP A 17 -0.16 7.79 -5.15
N THR A 18 1.06 7.34 -5.36
CA THR A 18 1.62 6.15 -4.72
C THR A 18 2.20 6.46 -3.34
N VAL A 19 2.09 5.50 -2.44
CA VAL A 19 2.72 5.54 -1.12
C VAL A 19 4.18 5.12 -1.26
N ASP A 20 5.10 5.91 -0.73
CA ASP A 20 6.52 5.63 -0.71
C ASP A 20 6.94 4.88 0.56
N PHE A 21 8.05 4.13 0.45
CA PHE A 21 8.69 3.44 1.55
C PHE A 21 10.19 3.82 1.53
N ASN A 22 10.69 4.36 2.62
CA ASN A 22 12.07 4.92 2.66
C ASN A 22 13.06 4.03 3.40
N ALA A 23 12.61 2.96 4.03
CA ALA A 23 13.47 2.02 4.74
C ALA A 23 12.97 0.58 4.62
N ILE A 24 13.92 -0.36 4.61
CA ILE A 24 13.64 -1.79 4.74
C ILE A 24 13.93 -2.16 6.19
N ASP A 25 12.87 -2.54 6.91
CA ASP A 25 12.98 -2.91 8.31
C ASP A 25 13.44 -4.37 8.48
N LEU A 26 12.89 -5.27 7.68
CA LEU A 26 13.27 -6.68 7.67
C LEU A 26 13.24 -7.27 6.27
N ARG A 27 14.26 -8.05 5.93
CA ARG A 27 14.32 -8.81 4.68
C ARG A 27 14.94 -10.17 4.94
N THR A 28 14.24 -11.23 4.57
CA THR A 28 14.80 -12.58 4.64
C THR A 28 15.70 -12.87 3.44
N ASN A 29 16.61 -13.82 3.58
CA ASN A 29 17.58 -14.19 2.55
C ASN A 29 16.93 -14.53 1.19
N SER A 30 15.77 -15.16 1.20
CA SER A 30 15.06 -15.49 -0.04
C SER A 30 14.56 -14.27 -0.82
N ALA A 31 14.38 -13.13 -0.14
CA ALA A 31 14.02 -11.87 -0.80
C ALA A 31 15.25 -11.04 -1.23
N GLN A 32 16.44 -11.41 -0.76
CA GLN A 32 17.69 -10.69 -1.04
C GLN A 32 18.58 -11.35 -2.10
N CYS A 33 18.39 -12.66 -2.33
CA CYS A 33 19.25 -13.39 -3.24
C CYS A 33 19.07 -12.95 -4.69
N PHE A 34 20.16 -12.95 -5.42
CA PHE A 34 20.14 -12.95 -6.88
C PHE A 34 19.20 -14.09 -7.35
N ASN A 35 18.19 -13.79 -8.12
CA ASN A 35 17.05 -14.66 -8.42
C ASN A 35 16.04 -14.86 -7.26
N GLY A 36 16.04 -13.96 -6.30
CA GLY A 36 14.96 -13.88 -5.29
C GLY A 36 13.60 -13.63 -5.92
N TRP A 37 12.55 -13.92 -5.17
CA TRP A 37 11.18 -13.73 -5.63
C TRP A 37 10.71 -12.28 -5.60
N LEU A 38 11.49 -11.38 -5.00
CA LEU A 38 11.11 -9.96 -4.84
C LEU A 38 12.31 -9.05 -5.12
N ASN A 39 12.08 -8.01 -5.90
CA ASN A 39 12.99 -6.89 -6.08
C ASN A 39 12.37 -5.60 -5.54
N TYR A 40 13.05 -4.99 -4.58
CA TYR A 40 12.64 -3.73 -3.99
C TYR A 40 13.87 -2.94 -3.52
N ASN A 41 13.88 -1.65 -3.83
CA ASN A 41 14.87 -0.70 -3.35
C ASN A 41 14.21 0.33 -2.42
N ALA A 42 14.83 0.63 -1.29
CA ALA A 42 14.36 1.66 -0.37
C ALA A 42 14.24 3.01 -1.09
N GLY A 43 13.17 3.75 -0.78
CA GLY A 43 12.82 4.98 -1.48
C GLY A 43 11.95 4.78 -2.72
N SER A 44 11.66 3.52 -3.06
CA SER A 44 10.72 3.18 -4.13
C SER A 44 9.28 3.08 -3.62
N SER A 45 8.34 3.32 -4.51
CA SER A 45 6.90 3.08 -4.29
C SER A 45 6.44 1.71 -4.80
N GLN A 46 7.33 0.92 -5.43
CA GLN A 46 6.95 -0.32 -6.10
C GLN A 46 7.78 -1.52 -5.60
N PHE A 47 7.07 -2.63 -5.42
CA PHE A 47 7.64 -3.94 -5.13
C PHE A 47 7.46 -4.84 -6.35
N ASN A 48 8.55 -5.30 -6.95
CA ASN A 48 8.49 -6.18 -8.12
C ASN A 48 8.57 -7.65 -7.67
N ILE A 49 7.47 -8.36 -7.79
CA ILE A 49 7.38 -9.81 -7.53
C ILE A 49 7.83 -10.53 -8.80
N LEU A 50 8.88 -11.32 -8.68
CA LEU A 50 9.57 -11.95 -9.81
C LEU A 50 9.27 -13.44 -9.98
N ALA A 51 8.47 -14.03 -9.12
CA ALA A 51 8.18 -15.46 -9.15
C ALA A 51 6.71 -15.75 -8.92
N GLY A 52 6.20 -16.75 -9.61
CA GLY A 52 4.85 -17.25 -9.36
C GLY A 52 4.70 -17.81 -7.95
N GLY A 53 3.49 -17.79 -7.41
CA GLY A 53 3.20 -18.28 -6.08
C GLY A 53 2.00 -17.60 -5.45
N ILE A 54 1.77 -17.93 -4.19
CA ILE A 54 0.76 -17.28 -3.35
C ILE A 54 1.47 -16.33 -2.40
N TYR A 55 0.97 -15.12 -2.38
CA TYR A 55 1.53 -14.02 -1.59
C TYR A 55 0.49 -13.47 -0.62
N GLU A 56 0.96 -13.05 0.53
CA GLU A 56 0.17 -12.28 1.49
C GLU A 56 0.80 -10.92 1.68
N VAL A 57 -0.01 -9.88 1.56
CA VAL A 57 0.37 -8.50 1.82
C VAL A 57 -0.43 -8.00 3.00
N SER A 58 0.27 -7.51 4.01
CA SER A 58 -0.30 -6.78 5.15
C SER A 58 0.15 -5.33 5.07
N PHE A 59 -0.78 -4.42 5.22
CA PHE A 59 -0.49 -2.98 5.23
C PHE A 59 -1.13 -2.31 6.44
N ASN A 60 -0.43 -1.37 7.02
CA ASN A 60 -0.91 -0.54 8.13
C ASN A 60 -0.34 0.86 8.00
N ALA A 61 -1.18 1.86 8.25
CA ALA A 61 -0.76 3.26 8.32
C ALA A 61 -1.74 4.07 9.16
N ASN A 62 -1.26 5.19 9.68
CA ASN A 62 -2.12 6.26 10.14
C ASN A 62 -2.30 7.26 9.02
N ILE A 63 -3.52 7.73 8.83
CA ILE A 63 -3.92 8.61 7.73
C ILE A 63 -4.69 9.81 8.25
N THR A 64 -4.47 10.94 7.63
CA THR A 64 -5.25 12.16 7.84
C THR A 64 -5.31 12.96 6.54
N SER A 65 -5.99 14.08 6.56
CA SER A 65 -5.99 15.08 5.50
C SER A 65 -6.01 16.49 6.08
N ALA A 66 -5.58 17.47 5.28
CA ALA A 66 -5.59 18.87 5.65
C ALA A 66 -7.02 19.45 5.74
N GLU A 67 -7.96 18.82 5.04
CA GLU A 67 -9.35 19.22 4.98
C GLU A 67 -10.27 18.06 5.43
N VAL A 68 -11.45 18.40 5.89
CA VAL A 68 -12.51 17.42 6.19
C VAL A 68 -12.93 16.71 4.91
N GLY A 69 -13.07 15.39 4.95
CA GLY A 69 -13.51 14.61 3.80
C GLY A 69 -13.03 13.17 3.84
N ASN A 70 -13.20 12.48 2.75
CA ASN A 70 -12.79 11.09 2.63
C ASN A 70 -11.35 10.96 2.13
N VAL A 71 -10.66 9.95 2.63
CA VAL A 71 -9.38 9.49 2.13
C VAL A 71 -9.46 8.01 1.86
N GLY A 72 -8.73 7.53 0.85
CA GLY A 72 -8.73 6.12 0.48
C GLY A 72 -7.36 5.66 0.01
N LEU A 73 -7.03 4.41 0.31
CA LEU A 73 -5.87 3.70 -0.21
C LEU A 73 -6.32 2.33 -0.72
N ALA A 74 -5.59 1.80 -1.69
CA ALA A 74 -5.79 0.45 -2.18
C ALA A 74 -4.47 -0.18 -2.64
N LEU A 75 -4.47 -1.52 -2.73
CA LEU A 75 -3.39 -2.28 -3.31
C LEU A 75 -3.57 -2.37 -4.82
N PHE A 76 -2.50 -2.08 -5.54
CA PHE A 76 -2.44 -2.16 -7.00
C PHE A 76 -1.47 -3.23 -7.44
N THR A 77 -1.84 -3.97 -8.46
CA THR A 77 -0.98 -4.91 -9.16
C THR A 77 -0.92 -4.51 -10.63
N ASP A 78 0.28 -4.26 -11.16
CA ASP A 78 0.50 -3.79 -12.53
C ASP A 78 -0.35 -2.56 -12.90
N GLY A 79 -0.50 -1.63 -11.94
CA GLY A 79 -1.27 -0.40 -12.12
C GLY A 79 -2.80 -0.55 -12.08
N VAL A 80 -3.30 -1.74 -11.74
CA VAL A 80 -4.74 -2.02 -11.60
C VAL A 80 -5.06 -2.30 -10.14
N GLU A 81 -6.10 -1.67 -9.62
CA GLU A 81 -6.59 -1.89 -8.26
C GLU A 81 -7.00 -3.35 -8.06
N LEU A 82 -6.47 -3.98 -7.01
CA LEU A 82 -6.84 -5.33 -6.64
C LEU A 82 -8.15 -5.29 -5.85
N ALA A 83 -9.16 -5.99 -6.35
CA ALA A 83 -10.49 -6.01 -5.73
C ALA A 83 -10.44 -6.43 -4.24
N GLY A 84 -11.21 -5.73 -3.42
CA GLY A 84 -11.32 -6.00 -1.98
C GLY A 84 -10.15 -5.48 -1.15
N THR A 85 -9.36 -4.54 -1.67
CA THR A 85 -8.24 -3.93 -0.93
C THR A 85 -8.44 -2.45 -0.62
N GLU A 86 -9.50 -1.84 -1.11
CA GLU A 86 -9.79 -0.43 -0.85
C GLU A 86 -10.07 -0.20 0.64
N MET A 87 -9.33 0.73 1.22
CA MET A 87 -9.46 1.17 2.60
C MET A 87 -9.87 2.64 2.58
N ASN A 88 -11.03 2.93 3.15
CA ASN A 88 -11.55 4.29 3.22
C ASN A 88 -11.66 4.76 4.66
N SER A 89 -11.41 6.04 4.89
CA SER A 89 -11.67 6.71 6.16
C SER A 89 -12.30 8.06 5.90
N ASN A 90 -13.23 8.44 6.76
CA ASN A 90 -13.80 9.79 6.77
C ASN A 90 -13.07 10.61 7.83
N ILE A 91 -12.38 11.65 7.40
CA ILE A 91 -11.71 12.59 8.28
C ILE A 91 -12.72 13.66 8.70
N ALA A 92 -13.31 13.46 9.86
CA ALA A 92 -14.36 14.33 10.39
C ALA A 92 -13.83 15.66 10.92
N THR A 93 -12.55 15.72 11.30
CA THR A 93 -11.84 16.91 11.74
C THR A 93 -10.51 16.98 11.02
N ALA A 94 -10.22 18.08 10.35
CA ALA A 94 -8.95 18.29 9.66
C ALA A 94 -7.75 18.01 10.58
N GLY A 95 -6.79 17.24 10.12
CA GLY A 95 -5.62 16.84 10.89
C GLY A 95 -5.84 15.72 11.91
N LEU A 96 -7.06 15.19 12.05
CA LEU A 96 -7.32 14.02 12.90
C LEU A 96 -6.76 12.75 12.25
N TRP A 97 -5.98 11.99 13.01
CA TRP A 97 -5.39 10.75 12.57
C TRP A 97 -6.33 9.57 12.78
N GLU A 98 -6.50 8.80 11.72
CA GLU A 98 -7.23 7.53 11.72
C GLU A 98 -6.26 6.40 11.34
N ASN A 99 -6.55 5.18 11.79
CA ASN A 99 -5.76 4.01 11.40
C ASN A 99 -6.47 3.25 10.28
N ILE A 100 -5.69 2.86 9.27
CA ILE A 100 -6.15 1.99 8.18
C ILE A 100 -5.23 0.80 8.05
N SER A 101 -5.81 -0.36 7.76
CA SER A 101 -5.06 -1.60 7.59
C SER A 101 -5.82 -2.59 6.71
N PHE A 102 -5.08 -3.48 6.03
CA PHE A 102 -5.65 -4.64 5.38
C PHE A 102 -4.67 -5.79 5.32
N VAL A 103 -5.20 -6.99 5.09
CA VAL A 103 -4.45 -8.19 4.72
C VAL A 103 -5.10 -8.78 3.48
N LYS A 104 -4.30 -9.06 2.45
CA LYS A 104 -4.78 -9.65 1.20
C LYS A 104 -3.86 -10.75 0.74
N ARG A 105 -4.44 -11.88 0.35
CA ARG A 105 -3.76 -12.94 -0.37
C ARG A 105 -4.11 -12.89 -1.84
N PHE A 106 -3.13 -13.12 -2.69
CA PHE A 106 -3.31 -13.18 -4.13
C PHE A 106 -2.31 -14.14 -4.77
N ARG A 107 -2.61 -14.53 -5.99
CA ARG A 107 -1.75 -15.45 -6.75
C ARG A 107 -1.05 -14.70 -7.87
N VAL A 108 0.24 -14.93 -8.00
CA VAL A 108 1.03 -14.60 -9.19
C VAL A 108 1.19 -15.87 -10.02
N CYS A 109 0.84 -15.83 -11.30
CA CYS A 109 0.95 -16.98 -12.20
C CYS A 109 2.41 -17.41 -12.37
N PRO A 110 2.66 -18.71 -12.64
CA PRO A 110 4.00 -19.17 -12.99
C PRO A 110 4.58 -18.36 -14.15
N ARG A 111 5.83 -17.93 -14.03
CA ARG A 111 6.53 -17.05 -14.98
C ARG A 111 5.94 -15.64 -15.09
N GLY A 112 5.01 -15.26 -14.21
CA GLY A 112 4.50 -13.89 -14.12
C GLY A 112 5.42 -13.02 -13.28
N ASN A 113 5.58 -11.76 -13.70
CA ASN A 113 6.10 -10.70 -12.87
C ASN A 113 4.95 -9.75 -12.54
N VAL A 114 4.90 -9.27 -11.31
CA VAL A 114 3.86 -8.35 -10.87
C VAL A 114 4.52 -7.19 -10.14
N SER A 115 4.18 -5.97 -10.56
CA SER A 115 4.53 -4.76 -9.82
C SER A 115 3.42 -4.44 -8.83
N LEU A 116 3.77 -4.33 -7.56
CA LEU A 116 2.84 -4.10 -6.46
C LEU A 116 3.10 -2.72 -5.86
N SER A 117 2.03 -1.96 -5.65
CA SER A 117 2.09 -0.64 -5.00
C SER A 117 0.85 -0.40 -4.14
N ILE A 118 0.96 0.53 -3.20
CA ILE A 118 -0.18 1.10 -2.48
C ILE A 118 -0.39 2.49 -3.03
N ASN A 119 -1.60 2.77 -3.50
CA ASN A 119 -1.93 4.09 -4.06
C ASN A 119 -3.12 4.68 -3.33
N SER A 120 -3.15 6.01 -3.23
CA SER A 120 -4.38 6.69 -2.89
C SER A 120 -5.41 6.52 -4.00
N VAL A 121 -6.66 6.40 -3.62
CA VAL A 121 -7.78 6.22 -4.55
C VAL A 121 -8.89 7.21 -4.25
N PRO A 122 -9.57 7.75 -5.29
CA PRO A 122 -10.78 8.50 -5.10
C PRO A 122 -11.86 7.62 -4.50
N THR A 123 -12.51 8.09 -3.44
CA THR A 123 -13.64 7.41 -2.84
C THR A 123 -14.92 7.95 -3.47
N THR A 124 -15.81 7.08 -3.89
CA THR A 124 -17.03 7.50 -4.61
C THR A 124 -18.14 7.92 -3.69
N THR A 125 -18.29 7.25 -2.54
CA THR A 125 -19.34 7.56 -1.56
C THR A 125 -18.93 7.10 -0.17
N TYR A 126 -19.27 7.89 0.84
CA TYR A 126 -19.25 7.48 2.22
C TYR A 126 -20.66 7.69 2.81
N ASN A 127 -21.25 6.66 3.42
CA ASN A 127 -22.63 6.67 3.93
C ASN A 127 -23.67 7.16 2.91
N GLY A 128 -23.48 6.86 1.62
CA GLY A 128 -24.39 7.27 0.55
C GLY A 128 -24.29 8.76 0.18
N THR A 129 -23.41 9.52 0.80
CA THR A 129 -23.16 10.92 0.49
C THR A 129 -21.93 11.03 -0.38
N SER A 130 -22.03 11.68 -1.54
CA SER A 130 -20.86 12.04 -2.33
C SER A 130 -20.09 13.13 -1.59
N THR A 131 -18.86 12.82 -1.20
CA THR A 131 -17.94 13.77 -0.59
C THR A 131 -16.66 13.80 -1.40
N ASP A 132 -16.04 14.97 -1.49
CA ASP A 132 -14.78 15.11 -2.18
C ASP A 132 -13.70 14.27 -1.51
N THR A 133 -12.95 13.54 -2.33
CA THR A 133 -11.78 12.79 -1.86
C THR A 133 -10.63 13.75 -1.62
N GLN A 134 -10.10 13.70 -0.41
CA GLN A 134 -8.98 14.53 0.00
C GLN A 134 -7.64 13.87 -0.31
N ILE A 135 -6.59 14.68 -0.39
CA ILE A 135 -5.21 14.20 -0.54
C ILE A 135 -4.75 13.72 0.84
N PRO A 136 -4.34 12.44 0.97
CA PRO A 136 -3.94 11.91 2.27
C PRO A 136 -2.53 12.35 2.68
N THR A 137 -2.35 12.48 3.99
CA THR A 137 -1.06 12.51 4.68
C THR A 137 -0.96 11.24 5.51
N LEU A 138 0.18 10.58 5.47
CA LEU A 138 0.41 9.29 6.11
C LEU A 138 1.57 9.36 7.11
N LYS A 139 1.47 8.58 8.18
CA LYS A 139 2.59 8.28 9.10
C LYS A 139 2.49 6.85 9.60
N ASN A 140 3.57 6.35 10.19
CA ASN A 140 3.67 4.97 10.69
C ASN A 140 3.29 3.95 9.60
N VAL A 141 3.75 4.20 8.39
CA VAL A 141 3.48 3.35 7.23
C VAL A 141 4.30 2.08 7.31
N ASN A 142 3.64 0.94 7.18
CA ASN A 142 4.27 -0.37 7.27
C ASN A 142 3.61 -1.32 6.27
N ILE A 143 4.43 -2.03 5.50
CA ILE A 143 3.98 -3.09 4.62
C ILE A 143 4.82 -4.35 4.86
N THR A 144 4.15 -5.50 4.90
CA THR A 144 4.80 -6.80 4.96
C THR A 144 4.33 -7.64 3.78
N ILE A 145 5.27 -8.20 3.04
CA ILE A 145 4.99 -9.10 1.91
C ILE A 145 5.64 -10.45 2.21
N ILE A 146 4.82 -11.49 2.21
CA ILE A 146 5.24 -12.86 2.48
C ILE A 146 4.88 -13.73 1.28
N ARG A 147 5.82 -14.53 0.80
CA ARG A 147 5.53 -15.63 -0.12
C ARG A 147 5.14 -16.85 0.70
N ILE A 148 3.89 -17.28 0.58
CA ILE A 148 3.33 -18.39 1.35
C ILE A 148 3.64 -19.73 0.68
N ASN A 149 3.49 -19.75 -0.64
CA ASN A 149 3.72 -20.95 -1.44
C ASN A 149 4.20 -20.55 -2.83
N GLY A 150 5.16 -21.27 -3.32
CA GLY A 150 5.76 -21.01 -4.62
C GLY A 150 6.32 -22.24 -5.29
#